data_dc90a3ae4533a21eac7efcbba8f279a6
#
_entry.id   dc90a3ae4533a21eac7efcbba8f279a6
#
_cell.length_a   1.000
_cell.length_b   1.000
_cell.length_c   1.000
_cell.angle_alpha   90.00
_cell.angle_beta   90.00
_cell.angle_gamma   90.00
#
_symmetry.space_group_name_H-M   'P 1'
#
loop_
_entity.id
_entity.type
_entity.pdbx_description
1 polymer ?
#
loop_
_entity_poly.entity_id
_entity_poly.type
_entity_poly.pdbx_seq_one_letter_code
_entity_poly.pdbx_strand_id
1 'polypeptide(L)'
;MSDKPKKPQKLRARLPRGLEDRDAAAIAATRRMTETIREVFERYGFEPVETPAMEYTDALGKFLPDQDRPNEGVFSFQDDDGQWISLRYDLTAPLARYVAEHFDSLPKPYRSYRAGYVYRNEKPSPGRFRQFMQFDADTVGSASPAADAEMCMMAADTMEALGVPRGSYVVKVNNRKVLDGVMESIGLGGEENAARRLTVLRAIDKLDRLGAHGVRELLAEGRKDESGDFTKGAGLEKSQISKIETFMNARAGMQLPIFAYAGSRDVLERLTDDPDKKENEYNIALKIWGWLRIEFEDSPLAVAGLDELVEIARLVDAAGYENRIIVDPSVVRGLEYYTGPVYEVELLLDTKDEKGRPVRFGSVGGGGRYDGLVSRFRGEPVPATGFSIGVSRLQAALTMLGKLDTRPEFGPVVVTVFGGEIAGYQKMVATLRNANIRAELYLGNPKHSLGQQMKYADRRNSPCAIIQGSDEKANGKIQIKDLILGAGLTEIKDREEYLKKQAEAQYEVDEDRIVEAVREVLARHEVKWGNRSRSLNSNVPD
;
A
#
# COMPACT_ATOMS: atom_id res chain seq x y z
N MET A 1 26.14 56.09 -15.22
CA MET A 1 25.32 54.92 -15.61
C MET A 1 24.38 54.61 -14.44
N SER A 2 23.09 54.91 -14.57
CA SER A 2 22.14 54.75 -13.46
C SER A 2 21.77 53.27 -13.34
N ASP A 3 22.13 52.64 -12.22
CA ASP A 3 21.70 51.29 -11.85
C ASP A 3 20.18 51.32 -11.59
N LYS A 4 19.41 50.89 -12.59
CA LYS A 4 17.99 50.66 -12.39
C LYS A 4 17.82 49.48 -11.43
N PRO A 5 17.05 49.61 -10.35
CA PRO A 5 16.83 48.51 -9.42
C PRO A 5 16.22 47.30 -10.18
N LYS A 6 16.88 46.15 -10.12
CA LYS A 6 16.37 44.90 -10.70
C LYS A 6 15.00 44.61 -10.09
N LYS A 7 13.97 44.47 -10.93
CA LYS A 7 12.62 44.07 -10.47
C LYS A 7 12.77 42.77 -9.67
N PRO A 8 12.14 42.66 -8.49
CA PRO A 8 12.22 41.42 -7.71
C PRO A 8 11.73 40.25 -8.56
N GLN A 9 12.57 39.25 -8.68
CA GLN A 9 12.28 38.05 -9.46
C GLN A 9 11.10 37.33 -8.79
N LYS A 10 9.96 37.19 -9.49
CA LYS A 10 8.81 36.46 -8.97
C LYS A 10 9.20 35.04 -8.60
N LEU A 11 8.93 34.66 -7.36
CA LEU A 11 9.13 33.30 -6.90
C LEU A 11 8.30 32.33 -7.76
N ARG A 12 8.93 31.31 -8.32
CA ARG A 12 8.24 30.31 -9.13
C ARG A 12 7.64 29.24 -8.21
N ALA A 13 6.31 29.09 -8.27
CA ALA A 13 5.65 27.96 -7.61
C ALA A 13 6.07 26.64 -8.29
N ARG A 14 6.71 25.75 -7.51
CA ARG A 14 7.17 24.43 -7.99
C ARG A 14 7.28 23.46 -6.83
N LEU A 15 6.99 22.20 -7.11
CA LEU A 15 7.22 21.12 -6.16
C LEU A 15 8.71 20.69 -6.16
N PRO A 16 9.24 20.23 -5.02
CA PRO A 16 10.50 19.50 -4.99
C PRO A 16 10.38 18.22 -5.84
N ARG A 17 11.49 17.84 -6.46
CA ARG A 17 11.51 16.68 -7.34
C ARG A 17 11.15 15.38 -6.61
N GLY A 18 10.20 14.62 -7.16
CA GLY A 18 9.76 13.33 -6.59
C GLY A 18 8.75 13.45 -5.45
N LEU A 19 8.20 14.65 -5.21
CA LEU A 19 7.04 14.88 -4.34
C LEU A 19 5.82 15.20 -5.19
N GLU A 20 4.63 15.03 -4.62
CA GLU A 20 3.34 15.29 -5.27
C GLU A 20 2.36 15.99 -4.33
N ASP A 21 1.51 16.86 -4.88
CA ASP A 21 0.31 17.33 -4.20
C ASP A 21 -0.80 16.32 -4.40
N ARG A 22 -1.65 16.15 -3.40
CA ARG A 22 -2.78 15.21 -3.45
C ARG A 22 -4.08 15.97 -3.28
N ASP A 23 -5.01 15.76 -4.19
CA ASP A 23 -6.34 16.36 -4.14
C ASP A 23 -7.30 15.65 -3.18
N ALA A 24 -8.50 16.21 -3.04
CA ALA A 24 -9.52 15.68 -2.13
C ALA A 24 -9.95 14.24 -2.50
N ALA A 25 -10.01 13.93 -3.80
CA ALA A 25 -10.41 12.61 -4.29
C ALA A 25 -9.36 11.55 -3.93
N ALA A 26 -8.08 11.84 -4.19
CA ALA A 26 -6.96 10.97 -3.84
C ALA A 26 -6.87 10.73 -2.32
N ILE A 27 -7.10 11.79 -1.51
CA ILE A 27 -7.11 11.69 -0.04
C ILE A 27 -8.28 10.83 0.43
N ALA A 28 -9.49 11.04 -0.10
CA ALA A 28 -10.68 10.26 0.28
C ALA A 28 -10.50 8.77 -0.07
N ALA A 29 -9.96 8.45 -1.25
CA ALA A 29 -9.65 7.10 -1.66
C ALA A 29 -8.65 6.42 -0.71
N THR A 30 -7.55 7.12 -0.34
CA THR A 30 -6.58 6.60 0.64
C THR A 30 -7.22 6.33 2.00
N ARG A 31 -8.06 7.25 2.50
CA ARG A 31 -8.74 7.07 3.80
C ARG A 31 -9.62 5.82 3.82
N ARG A 32 -10.41 5.61 2.77
CA ARG A 32 -11.23 4.39 2.65
C ARG A 32 -10.37 3.13 2.65
N MET A 33 -9.28 3.13 1.88
CA MET A 33 -8.38 2.00 1.78
C MET A 33 -7.68 1.72 3.12
N THR A 34 -7.13 2.74 3.78
CA THR A 34 -6.45 2.59 5.07
C THR A 34 -7.42 2.16 6.18
N GLU A 35 -8.67 2.58 6.14
CA GLU A 35 -9.70 2.13 7.09
C GLU A 35 -10.01 0.65 6.90
N THR A 36 -10.17 0.17 5.66
CA THR A 36 -10.35 -1.26 5.37
C THR A 36 -9.16 -2.10 5.85
N ILE A 37 -7.92 -1.63 5.62
CA ILE A 37 -6.71 -2.30 6.11
C ILE A 37 -6.70 -2.35 7.65
N ARG A 38 -7.03 -1.24 8.31
CA ARG A 38 -7.12 -1.16 9.77
C ARG A 38 -8.09 -2.19 10.34
N GLU A 39 -9.30 -2.30 9.78
CA GLU A 39 -10.31 -3.25 10.22
C GLU A 39 -9.85 -4.71 10.09
N VAL A 40 -9.08 -5.03 9.04
CA VAL A 40 -8.47 -6.36 8.90
C VAL A 40 -7.42 -6.58 9.99
N PHE A 41 -6.48 -5.65 10.18
CA PHE A 41 -5.40 -5.80 11.15
C PHE A 41 -5.90 -5.90 12.59
N GLU A 42 -6.93 -5.11 12.95
CA GLU A 42 -7.58 -5.21 14.27
C GLU A 42 -8.30 -6.56 14.48
N ARG A 43 -8.86 -7.17 13.42
CA ARG A 43 -9.42 -8.54 13.46
C ARG A 43 -8.38 -9.59 13.82
N TYR A 44 -7.13 -9.37 13.42
CA TYR A 44 -5.99 -10.21 13.78
C TYR A 44 -5.41 -9.85 15.16
N GLY A 45 -6.01 -8.90 15.90
CA GLY A 45 -5.60 -8.51 17.25
C GLY A 45 -4.40 -7.57 17.30
N PHE A 46 -4.14 -6.83 16.22
CA PHE A 46 -3.12 -5.78 16.23
C PHE A 46 -3.70 -4.47 16.77
N GLU A 47 -2.92 -3.72 17.50
CA GLU A 47 -3.26 -2.41 18.06
C GLU A 47 -2.45 -1.27 17.45
N PRO A 48 -3.01 -0.04 17.40
CA PRO A 48 -2.33 1.08 16.78
C PRO A 48 -1.15 1.58 17.61
N VAL A 49 -0.06 1.96 16.93
CA VAL A 49 1.03 2.74 17.48
C VAL A 49 1.50 3.77 16.47
N GLU A 50 1.82 4.97 16.93
CA GLU A 50 2.45 6.00 16.10
C GLU A 50 3.85 6.32 16.62
N THR A 51 4.78 6.50 15.70
CA THR A 51 6.14 6.94 15.98
C THR A 51 6.42 8.23 15.20
N PRO A 52 7.33 9.09 15.67
CA PRO A 52 7.70 10.31 14.96
C PRO A 52 8.16 10.06 13.53
N ALA A 53 7.98 11.07 12.67
CA ALA A 53 8.50 11.03 11.30
C ALA A 53 10.01 11.24 11.23
N MET A 54 10.60 11.71 12.30
CA MET A 54 12.04 11.99 12.46
C MET A 54 12.59 11.08 13.55
N GLU A 55 13.76 10.52 13.30
CA GLU A 55 14.53 9.71 14.22
C GLU A 55 15.98 10.16 14.22
N TYR A 56 16.72 9.89 15.30
CA TYR A 56 18.18 10.01 15.23
C TYR A 56 18.72 9.11 14.14
N THR A 57 19.67 9.62 13.39
CA THR A 57 20.20 8.93 12.20
C THR A 57 20.78 7.56 12.54
N ASP A 58 21.45 7.41 13.69
CA ASP A 58 21.98 6.14 14.19
C ASP A 58 20.91 5.11 14.57
N ALA A 59 19.71 5.57 14.95
CA ALA A 59 18.59 4.70 15.25
C ALA A 59 18.02 3.99 14.00
N LEU A 60 18.18 4.56 12.80
CA LEU A 60 17.70 3.96 11.55
C LEU A 60 18.51 2.72 11.09
N GLY A 61 19.73 2.53 11.59
CA GLY A 61 20.53 1.33 11.38
C GLY A 61 21.33 1.29 10.08
N LYS A 62 21.64 0.06 9.61
CA LYS A 62 22.48 -0.21 8.42
C LYS A 62 21.96 0.38 7.11
N PHE A 63 20.77 0.97 7.10
CA PHE A 63 20.21 1.69 5.96
C PHE A 63 20.79 3.08 5.78
N LEU A 64 21.71 3.46 6.68
CA LEU A 64 22.42 4.72 6.54
C LEU A 64 23.44 4.62 5.44
N PRO A 65 23.50 5.68 4.62
CA PRO A 65 24.60 5.87 3.73
C PRO A 65 25.90 5.87 4.53
N ASP A 66 26.96 5.50 3.85
CA ASP A 66 28.33 5.72 4.27
C ASP A 66 28.44 7.03 5.06
N GLN A 67 29.13 7.03 6.19
CA GLN A 67 29.29 8.24 7.03
C GLN A 67 29.80 9.45 6.23
N ASP A 68 30.48 9.18 5.11
CA ASP A 68 30.99 10.19 4.17
C ASP A 68 29.88 10.77 3.24
N ARG A 69 28.67 10.15 3.17
CA ARG A 69 27.54 10.57 2.32
C ARG A 69 26.21 10.48 3.05
N PRO A 70 26.00 11.31 4.07
CA PRO A 70 24.84 11.18 4.98
C PRO A 70 23.46 11.33 4.31
N ASN A 71 23.39 11.72 3.04
CA ASN A 71 22.16 11.92 2.28
C ASN A 71 21.93 10.89 1.16
N GLU A 72 22.73 9.84 1.04
CA GLU A 72 22.51 8.81 0.02
C GLU A 72 21.41 7.84 0.49
N GLY A 73 20.25 7.90 -0.17
CA GLY A 73 19.07 7.09 0.15
C GLY A 73 18.17 7.63 1.27
N VAL A 74 18.66 8.50 2.15
CA VAL A 74 17.93 9.06 3.30
C VAL A 74 17.96 10.59 3.27
N PHE A 75 16.90 11.23 3.77
CA PHE A 75 16.91 12.69 4.02
C PHE A 75 17.40 12.95 5.44
N SER A 76 18.59 13.51 5.60
CA SER A 76 19.19 13.80 6.89
C SER A 76 19.63 15.26 7.00
N PHE A 77 19.60 15.79 8.21
CA PHE A 77 20.04 17.14 8.56
C PHE A 77 20.51 17.16 10.02
N GLN A 78 21.23 18.19 10.42
CA GLN A 78 21.59 18.41 11.81
C GLN A 78 20.56 19.31 12.50
N ASP A 79 20.26 19.00 13.75
CA ASP A 79 19.48 19.87 14.62
C ASP A 79 20.36 20.99 15.25
N ASP A 80 19.76 21.79 16.11
CA ASP A 80 20.44 22.90 16.76
C ASP A 80 21.57 22.46 17.73
N ASP A 81 21.50 21.21 18.21
CA ASP A 81 22.52 20.59 19.07
C ASP A 81 23.60 19.85 18.27
N GLY A 82 23.54 19.91 16.94
CA GLY A 82 24.48 19.24 16.03
C GLY A 82 24.27 17.73 15.90
N GLN A 83 23.14 17.20 16.41
CA GLN A 83 22.78 15.79 16.25
C GLN A 83 22.24 15.53 14.84
N TRP A 84 22.62 14.41 14.25
CA TRP A 84 22.07 13.98 12.98
C TRP A 84 20.67 13.39 13.15
N ILE A 85 19.68 14.01 12.52
CA ILE A 85 18.30 13.59 12.44
C ILE A 85 17.97 13.21 11.00
N SER A 86 17.19 12.16 10.82
CA SER A 86 16.74 11.68 9.51
C SER A 86 15.23 11.54 9.46
N LEU A 87 14.64 11.81 8.28
CA LEU A 87 13.28 11.40 8.00
C LEU A 87 13.25 9.86 7.89
N ARG A 88 12.27 9.23 8.55
CA ARG A 88 12.12 7.77 8.55
C ARG A 88 12.04 7.20 7.15
N TYR A 89 12.86 6.19 6.89
CA TYR A 89 12.94 5.48 5.60
C TYR A 89 11.87 4.40 5.46
N ASP A 90 11.48 3.81 6.59
CA ASP A 90 10.40 2.84 6.78
C ASP A 90 9.67 3.11 8.11
N LEU A 91 8.71 2.26 8.46
CA LEU A 91 8.00 2.36 9.74
C LEU A 91 8.52 1.34 10.77
N THR A 92 9.40 0.42 10.38
CA THR A 92 9.87 -0.68 11.22
C THR A 92 11.05 -0.26 12.11
N ALA A 93 12.01 0.52 11.61
CA ALA A 93 13.14 1.01 12.41
C ALA A 93 12.66 1.91 13.59
N PRO A 94 11.74 2.87 13.40
CA PRO A 94 11.13 3.62 14.50
C PRO A 94 10.39 2.73 15.51
N LEU A 95 9.70 1.68 15.04
CA LEU A 95 9.07 0.71 15.93
C LEU A 95 10.10 -0.03 16.78
N ALA A 96 11.19 -0.48 16.18
CA ALA A 96 12.23 -1.20 16.90
C ALA A 96 12.83 -0.37 18.05
N ARG A 97 13.04 0.95 17.82
CA ARG A 97 13.46 1.88 18.88
C ARG A 97 12.37 2.01 19.95
N TYR A 98 11.11 2.22 19.57
CA TYR A 98 9.97 2.32 20.50
C TYR A 98 9.84 1.07 21.36
N VAL A 99 9.88 -0.13 20.75
CA VAL A 99 9.79 -1.39 21.50
C VAL A 99 10.97 -1.55 22.45
N ALA A 100 12.19 -1.20 22.01
CA ALA A 100 13.37 -1.29 22.87
C ALA A 100 13.27 -0.37 24.09
N GLU A 101 12.76 0.85 23.92
CA GLU A 101 12.55 1.83 24.99
C GLU A 101 11.49 1.40 26.00
N HIS A 102 10.40 0.78 25.51
CA HIS A 102 9.25 0.38 26.34
C HIS A 102 9.19 -1.13 26.60
N PHE A 103 10.26 -1.88 26.31
CA PHE A 103 10.26 -3.34 26.26
C PHE A 103 9.65 -4.03 27.47
N ASP A 104 9.97 -3.56 28.69
CA ASP A 104 9.53 -4.21 29.92
C ASP A 104 8.06 -3.96 30.25
N SER A 105 7.45 -2.90 29.71
CA SER A 105 6.05 -2.53 29.90
C SER A 105 5.11 -3.08 28.83
N LEU A 106 5.63 -3.45 27.64
CA LEU A 106 4.83 -3.96 26.55
C LEU A 106 4.48 -5.45 26.75
N PRO A 107 3.28 -5.90 26.32
CA PRO A 107 2.94 -7.33 26.29
C PRO A 107 3.87 -8.08 25.31
N LYS A 108 4.10 -9.37 25.57
CA LYS A 108 4.93 -10.24 24.71
C LYS A 108 4.13 -11.48 24.33
N PRO A 109 3.91 -11.71 23.02
CA PRO A 109 4.33 -10.88 21.89
C PRO A 109 3.59 -9.53 21.82
N TYR A 110 4.30 -8.48 21.39
CA TYR A 110 3.73 -7.18 21.09
C TYR A 110 3.28 -7.13 19.63
N ARG A 111 2.01 -6.87 19.41
CA ARG A 111 1.38 -6.87 18.08
C ARG A 111 0.83 -5.49 17.79
N SER A 112 1.44 -4.80 16.84
CA SER A 112 1.06 -3.43 16.54
C SER A 112 1.02 -3.13 15.04
N TYR A 113 0.13 -2.20 14.67
CA TYR A 113 0.07 -1.67 13.32
C TYR A 113 0.26 -0.14 13.32
N ARG A 114 0.67 0.39 12.17
CA ARG A 114 0.83 1.82 11.96
C ARG A 114 0.76 2.19 10.48
N ALA A 115 0.21 3.36 10.20
CA ALA A 115 0.20 3.94 8.87
C ALA A 115 0.95 5.27 8.88
N GLY A 116 1.74 5.54 7.85
CA GLY A 116 2.44 6.80 7.77
C GLY A 116 3.24 7.00 6.49
N TYR A 117 3.64 8.24 6.30
CA TYR A 117 4.56 8.56 5.23
C TYR A 117 5.99 8.17 5.59
N VAL A 118 6.67 7.61 4.58
CA VAL A 118 8.11 7.32 4.61
C VAL A 118 8.81 8.09 3.50
N TYR A 119 10.11 8.31 3.66
CA TYR A 119 10.87 9.24 2.84
C TYR A 119 12.13 8.57 2.33
N ARG A 120 12.32 8.55 0.99
CA ARG A 120 13.50 7.95 0.37
C ARG A 120 14.15 8.92 -0.59
N ASN A 121 15.42 9.25 -0.33
CA ASN A 121 16.19 10.17 -1.17
C ASN A 121 16.77 9.44 -2.40
N GLU A 122 15.95 8.65 -3.08
CA GLU A 122 16.32 7.94 -4.29
C GLU A 122 16.01 8.77 -5.54
N LYS A 123 16.56 8.34 -6.69
CA LYS A 123 16.22 8.95 -7.99
C LYS A 123 14.76 8.63 -8.32
N PRO A 124 13.88 9.64 -8.43
CA PRO A 124 12.48 9.40 -8.71
C PRO A 124 12.28 8.90 -10.15
N SER A 125 11.29 8.02 -10.32
CA SER A 125 10.83 7.50 -11.61
C SER A 125 9.30 7.39 -11.61
N PRO A 126 8.64 7.13 -12.75
CA PRO A 126 7.19 6.93 -12.78
C PRO A 126 6.75 5.88 -11.76
N GLY A 127 5.82 6.26 -10.88
CA GLY A 127 5.33 5.41 -9.77
C GLY A 127 6.30 5.23 -8.59
N ARG A 128 7.47 5.89 -8.59
CA ARG A 128 8.42 5.92 -7.47
C ARG A 128 8.60 7.36 -6.97
N PHE A 129 7.90 7.66 -5.91
CA PHE A 129 7.97 8.94 -5.22
C PHE A 129 9.01 8.90 -4.09
N ARG A 130 9.50 10.06 -3.70
CA ARG A 130 10.40 10.22 -2.55
C ARG A 130 9.66 10.27 -1.21
N GLN A 131 8.35 10.53 -1.25
CA GLN A 131 7.43 10.44 -0.12
C GLN A 131 6.27 9.54 -0.54
N PHE A 132 5.98 8.48 0.21
CA PHE A 132 4.86 7.59 -0.03
C PHE A 132 4.36 6.99 1.28
N MET A 133 3.11 6.54 1.28
CA MET A 133 2.49 5.98 2.47
C MET A 133 2.70 4.47 2.53
N GLN A 134 3.07 3.99 3.72
CA GLN A 134 3.07 2.58 4.09
C GLN A 134 2.02 2.33 5.17
N PHE A 135 1.55 1.09 5.25
CA PHE A 135 0.74 0.56 6.34
C PHE A 135 1.35 -0.76 6.78
N ASP A 136 1.92 -0.77 7.96
CA ASP A 136 2.73 -1.87 8.47
C ASP A 136 2.07 -2.52 9.69
N ALA A 137 2.23 -3.83 9.83
CA ALA A 137 1.90 -4.58 11.03
C ALA A 137 3.09 -5.47 11.42
N ASP A 138 3.39 -5.53 12.72
CA ASP A 138 4.52 -6.30 13.24
C ASP A 138 4.14 -7.03 14.52
N THR A 139 4.65 -8.26 14.66
CA THR A 139 4.64 -9.07 15.87
C THR A 139 6.06 -9.16 16.40
N VAL A 140 6.31 -8.57 17.57
CA VAL A 140 7.63 -8.53 18.22
C VAL A 140 7.62 -9.41 19.47
N GLY A 141 8.63 -10.25 19.65
CA GLY A 141 8.75 -11.16 20.79
C GLY A 141 8.20 -12.58 20.53
N SER A 142 8.02 -12.98 19.25
CA SER A 142 7.62 -14.33 18.87
C SER A 142 8.60 -14.95 17.88
N ALA A 143 9.19 -16.09 18.26
CA ALA A 143 10.03 -16.91 17.40
C ALA A 143 9.24 -17.96 16.59
N SER A 144 7.93 -18.10 16.84
CA SER A 144 7.09 -19.12 16.22
C SER A 144 6.84 -18.84 14.75
N PRO A 145 7.00 -19.85 13.85
CA PRO A 145 6.59 -19.76 12.45
C PRO A 145 5.08 -19.46 12.26
N ALA A 146 4.26 -19.68 13.30
CA ALA A 146 2.86 -19.31 13.29
C ALA A 146 2.65 -17.79 13.15
N ALA A 147 3.55 -16.97 13.72
CA ALA A 147 3.49 -15.52 13.52
C ALA A 147 3.76 -15.13 12.05
N ASP A 148 4.65 -15.87 11.39
CA ASP A 148 4.97 -15.66 9.97
C ASP A 148 3.82 -16.10 9.06
N ALA A 149 3.21 -17.26 9.33
CA ALA A 149 2.03 -17.74 8.62
C ALA A 149 0.85 -16.76 8.74
N GLU A 150 0.64 -16.20 9.94
CA GLU A 150 -0.41 -15.23 10.22
C GLU A 150 -0.22 -13.92 9.44
N MET A 151 1.02 -13.43 9.29
CA MET A 151 1.32 -12.28 8.42
C MET A 151 0.89 -12.53 6.98
N CYS A 152 1.13 -13.73 6.46
CA CYS A 152 0.74 -14.11 5.11
C CYS A 152 -0.79 -14.20 4.97
N MET A 153 -1.49 -14.79 5.94
CA MET A 153 -2.96 -14.88 5.96
C MET A 153 -3.60 -13.50 6.06
N MET A 154 -3.10 -12.63 6.93
CA MET A 154 -3.56 -11.25 7.08
C MET A 154 -3.35 -10.45 5.79
N ALA A 155 -2.23 -10.66 5.09
CA ALA A 155 -1.97 -10.04 3.79
C ALA A 155 -3.00 -10.49 2.74
N ALA A 156 -3.33 -11.77 2.68
CA ALA A 156 -4.36 -12.32 1.78
C ALA A 156 -5.75 -11.74 2.08
N ASP A 157 -6.17 -11.75 3.35
CA ASP A 157 -7.45 -11.19 3.77
C ASP A 157 -7.55 -9.68 3.47
N THR A 158 -6.44 -8.96 3.59
CA THR A 158 -6.39 -7.54 3.25
C THR A 158 -6.62 -7.31 1.75
N MET A 159 -6.03 -8.12 0.88
CA MET A 159 -6.30 -8.02 -0.57
C MET A 159 -7.77 -8.27 -0.88
N GLU A 160 -8.38 -9.31 -0.30
CA GLU A 160 -9.79 -9.63 -0.51
C GLU A 160 -10.72 -8.54 0.05
N ALA A 161 -10.43 -8.00 1.24
CA ALA A 161 -11.19 -6.89 1.83
C ALA A 161 -11.14 -5.61 0.98
N LEU A 162 -10.04 -5.39 0.28
CA LEU A 162 -9.86 -4.27 -0.67
C LEU A 162 -10.50 -4.55 -2.05
N GLY A 163 -11.20 -5.68 -2.22
CA GLY A 163 -11.91 -6.03 -3.44
C GLY A 163 -11.03 -6.67 -4.53
N VAL A 164 -9.83 -7.13 -4.20
CA VAL A 164 -9.00 -7.95 -5.10
C VAL A 164 -9.49 -9.40 -5.00
N PRO A 165 -10.07 -9.99 -6.06
CA PRO A 165 -10.62 -11.33 -5.97
C PRO A 165 -9.54 -12.40 -5.86
N ARG A 166 -9.91 -13.55 -5.28
CA ARG A 166 -9.05 -14.75 -5.26
C ARG A 166 -8.61 -15.13 -6.66
N GLY A 167 -7.36 -15.55 -6.80
CA GLY A 167 -6.75 -15.84 -8.10
C GLY A 167 -6.24 -14.60 -8.85
N SER A 168 -6.53 -13.39 -8.37
CA SER A 168 -5.99 -12.14 -8.93
C SER A 168 -4.80 -11.58 -8.13
N TYR A 169 -4.42 -12.24 -7.07
CA TYR A 169 -3.21 -11.96 -6.27
C TYR A 169 -2.63 -13.28 -5.75
N VAL A 170 -1.40 -13.22 -5.31
CA VAL A 170 -0.72 -14.29 -4.60
C VAL A 170 0.18 -13.72 -3.51
N VAL A 171 0.21 -14.38 -2.36
CA VAL A 171 1.20 -14.14 -1.31
C VAL A 171 2.31 -15.18 -1.47
N LYS A 172 3.49 -14.72 -1.79
CA LYS A 172 4.68 -15.55 -1.98
C LYS A 172 5.51 -15.55 -0.72
N VAL A 173 5.99 -16.72 -0.31
CA VAL A 173 6.84 -16.91 0.88
C VAL A 173 8.14 -17.57 0.48
N ASN A 174 9.24 -17.10 1.03
CA ASN A 174 10.55 -17.77 0.99
C ASN A 174 11.21 -17.65 2.37
N ASN A 175 12.42 -18.15 2.50
CA ASN A 175 13.16 -18.04 3.75
C ASN A 175 14.62 -17.63 3.49
N ARG A 176 15.08 -16.62 4.21
CA ARG A 176 16.45 -16.11 4.09
C ARG A 176 17.49 -17.18 4.46
N LYS A 177 17.21 -18.03 5.45
CA LYS A 177 18.09 -19.12 5.87
C LYS A 177 18.33 -20.12 4.74
N VAL A 178 17.31 -20.40 3.92
CA VAL A 178 17.47 -21.28 2.74
C VAL A 178 18.40 -20.63 1.73
N LEU A 179 18.20 -19.36 1.42
CA LEU A 179 19.07 -18.63 0.49
C LEU A 179 20.52 -18.59 0.97
N ASP A 180 20.73 -18.27 2.25
CA ASP A 180 22.08 -18.21 2.83
C ASP A 180 22.73 -19.60 2.90
N GLY A 181 21.96 -20.64 3.23
CA GLY A 181 22.45 -22.02 3.23
C GLY A 181 22.80 -22.54 1.83
N VAL A 182 22.02 -22.19 0.81
CA VAL A 182 22.38 -22.47 -0.60
C VAL A 182 23.70 -21.77 -0.95
N MET A 183 23.89 -20.51 -0.52
CA MET A 183 25.16 -19.80 -0.73
C MET A 183 26.33 -20.49 -0.03
N GLU A 184 26.15 -20.96 1.21
CA GLU A 184 27.16 -21.71 1.94
C GLU A 184 27.51 -23.03 1.22
N SER A 185 26.51 -23.77 0.73
CA SER A 185 26.71 -25.05 0.04
C SER A 185 27.50 -24.95 -1.26
N ILE A 186 27.60 -23.75 -1.84
CA ILE A 186 28.39 -23.47 -3.04
C ILE A 186 29.73 -22.76 -2.72
N GLY A 187 30.11 -22.69 -1.44
CA GLY A 187 31.37 -22.09 -1.00
C GLY A 187 31.36 -20.58 -0.94
N LEU A 188 30.18 -19.96 -0.87
CA LEU A 188 30.03 -18.50 -0.68
C LEU A 188 29.66 -18.11 0.76
N GLY A 189 29.91 -18.97 1.75
CA GLY A 189 29.86 -18.62 3.18
C GLY A 189 30.89 -17.57 3.56
N GLY A 190 30.82 -17.07 4.81
CA GLY A 190 31.78 -16.10 5.36
C GLY A 190 31.60 -14.65 4.90
N GLU A 191 32.14 -13.70 5.67
CA GLU A 191 32.01 -12.26 5.39
C GLU A 191 32.81 -11.83 4.14
N GLU A 192 33.90 -12.53 3.83
CA GLU A 192 34.73 -12.28 2.64
C GLU A 192 33.94 -12.43 1.33
N ASN A 193 32.89 -13.24 1.33
CA ASN A 193 32.02 -13.45 0.17
C ASN A 193 30.76 -12.57 0.14
N ALA A 194 30.58 -11.66 1.10
CA ALA A 194 29.36 -10.84 1.23
C ALA A 194 28.99 -10.10 -0.06
N ALA A 195 29.94 -9.45 -0.72
CA ALA A 195 29.72 -8.73 -1.97
C ALA A 195 29.31 -9.69 -3.13
N ARG A 196 29.91 -10.90 -3.16
CA ARG A 196 29.60 -11.90 -4.18
C ARG A 196 28.23 -12.52 -3.95
N ARG A 197 27.87 -12.84 -2.69
CA ARG A 197 26.52 -13.26 -2.31
C ARG A 197 25.48 -12.23 -2.75
N LEU A 198 25.72 -10.96 -2.46
CA LEU A 198 24.81 -9.89 -2.86
C LEU A 198 24.60 -9.84 -4.39
N THR A 199 25.65 -10.07 -5.17
CA THR A 199 25.55 -10.12 -6.64
C THR A 199 24.69 -11.31 -7.09
N VAL A 200 24.87 -12.50 -6.49
CA VAL A 200 24.06 -13.70 -6.76
C VAL A 200 22.59 -13.43 -6.43
N LEU A 201 22.32 -12.91 -5.24
CA LEU A 201 20.95 -12.64 -4.80
C LEU A 201 20.24 -11.59 -5.68
N ARG A 202 20.96 -10.56 -6.11
CA ARG A 202 20.46 -9.57 -7.09
C ARG A 202 20.22 -10.17 -8.48
N ALA A 203 20.93 -11.24 -8.85
CA ALA A 203 20.67 -11.97 -10.08
C ALA A 203 19.37 -12.79 -9.95
N ILE A 204 19.17 -13.51 -8.84
CA ILE A 204 17.97 -14.31 -8.57
C ILE A 204 16.73 -13.40 -8.49
N ASP A 205 16.80 -12.22 -7.87
CA ASP A 205 15.72 -11.22 -7.79
C ASP A 205 15.20 -10.76 -9.19
N LYS A 206 15.98 -10.97 -10.22
CA LYS A 206 15.59 -10.65 -11.60
C LYS A 206 14.95 -11.81 -12.36
N LEU A 207 14.70 -12.94 -11.71
CA LEU A 207 14.17 -14.15 -12.35
C LEU A 207 12.86 -13.89 -13.10
N ASP A 208 11.93 -13.15 -12.49
CA ASP A 208 10.63 -12.82 -13.09
C ASP A 208 10.74 -11.94 -14.35
N ARG A 209 11.81 -11.14 -14.43
CA ARG A 209 12.04 -10.21 -15.55
C ARG A 209 12.92 -10.80 -16.66
N LEU A 210 13.95 -11.55 -16.28
CA LEU A 210 14.98 -12.02 -17.20
C LEU A 210 14.84 -13.49 -17.59
N GLY A 211 13.99 -14.25 -16.85
CA GLY A 211 13.89 -15.69 -16.98
C GLY A 211 15.16 -16.42 -16.50
N ALA A 212 15.11 -17.76 -16.49
CA ALA A 212 16.22 -18.58 -16.01
C ALA A 212 17.52 -18.37 -16.84
N HIS A 213 17.41 -18.18 -18.14
CA HIS A 213 18.58 -17.95 -19.00
C HIS A 213 19.32 -16.65 -18.65
N GLY A 214 18.58 -15.53 -18.49
CA GLY A 214 19.20 -14.25 -18.17
C GLY A 214 19.78 -14.21 -16.75
N VAL A 215 19.19 -14.96 -15.81
CA VAL A 215 19.77 -15.15 -14.47
C VAL A 215 21.04 -15.97 -14.54
N ARG A 216 21.06 -17.08 -15.30
CA ARG A 216 22.27 -17.89 -15.53
C ARG A 216 23.45 -17.05 -16.05
N GLU A 217 23.21 -16.16 -17.00
CA GLU A 217 24.26 -15.24 -17.50
C GLU A 217 24.80 -14.33 -16.39
N LEU A 218 23.93 -13.79 -15.53
CA LEU A 218 24.32 -12.93 -14.40
C LEU A 218 25.02 -13.71 -13.27
N LEU A 219 24.73 -15.00 -13.10
CA LEU A 219 25.44 -15.88 -12.19
C LEU A 219 26.85 -16.22 -12.71
N ALA A 220 27.02 -16.32 -14.02
CA ALA A 220 28.30 -16.57 -14.68
C ALA A 220 29.10 -15.26 -14.87
N GLU A 221 29.52 -14.96 -16.08
CA GLU A 221 30.39 -13.83 -16.41
C GLU A 221 29.64 -12.49 -16.43
N GLY A 222 28.35 -12.51 -16.74
CA GLY A 222 27.50 -11.33 -16.91
C GLY A 222 26.76 -11.31 -18.24
N ARG A 223 26.00 -10.23 -18.48
CA ARG A 223 25.22 -10.08 -19.70
C ARG A 223 25.22 -8.65 -20.22
N LYS A 224 25.01 -8.51 -21.53
CA LYS A 224 24.64 -7.23 -22.15
C LYS A 224 23.12 -7.08 -22.16
N ASP A 225 22.65 -5.89 -21.84
CA ASP A 225 21.23 -5.55 -22.00
C ASP A 225 20.90 -5.11 -23.43
N GLU A 226 19.63 -4.76 -23.66
CA GLU A 226 19.16 -4.30 -24.98
C GLU A 226 19.78 -2.97 -25.42
N SER A 227 20.30 -2.16 -24.48
CA SER A 227 21.03 -0.92 -24.78
C SER A 227 22.51 -1.16 -25.11
N GLY A 228 23.00 -2.38 -24.91
CA GLY A 228 24.39 -2.77 -25.11
C GLY A 228 25.27 -2.60 -23.86
N ASP A 229 24.71 -2.13 -22.76
CA ASP A 229 25.43 -1.98 -21.49
C ASP A 229 25.70 -3.35 -20.86
N PHE A 230 26.95 -3.56 -20.43
CA PHE A 230 27.38 -4.82 -19.84
C PHE A 230 27.25 -4.78 -18.32
N THR A 231 26.45 -5.71 -17.77
CA THR A 231 26.38 -5.98 -16.34
C THR A 231 27.28 -7.16 -15.99
N LYS A 232 28.31 -6.91 -15.17
CA LYS A 232 29.23 -7.97 -14.69
C LYS A 232 28.45 -8.98 -13.81
N GLY A 233 28.70 -10.26 -14.02
CA GLY A 233 28.12 -11.36 -13.26
C GLY A 233 28.87 -11.69 -11.97
N ALA A 234 28.39 -12.72 -11.26
CA ALA A 234 28.96 -13.20 -10.01
C ALA A 234 30.21 -14.08 -10.22
N GLY A 235 30.51 -14.49 -11.46
CA GLY A 235 31.67 -15.33 -11.80
C GLY A 235 31.62 -16.71 -11.14
N LEU A 236 30.45 -17.35 -11.10
CA LEU A 236 30.27 -18.69 -10.56
C LEU A 236 30.65 -19.76 -11.57
N GLU A 237 31.13 -20.88 -11.06
CA GLU A 237 31.38 -22.08 -11.84
C GLU A 237 30.07 -22.80 -12.20
N LYS A 238 30.09 -23.66 -13.25
CA LYS A 238 28.91 -24.39 -13.70
C LYS A 238 28.27 -25.26 -12.61
N SER A 239 29.07 -25.88 -11.75
CA SER A 239 28.61 -26.69 -10.62
C SER A 239 27.84 -25.85 -9.59
N GLN A 240 28.35 -24.65 -9.28
CA GLN A 240 27.71 -23.69 -8.37
C GLN A 240 26.38 -23.17 -8.95
N ILE A 241 26.39 -22.82 -10.24
CA ILE A 241 25.19 -22.38 -10.96
C ILE A 241 24.12 -23.46 -10.97
N SER A 242 24.51 -24.73 -11.21
CA SER A 242 23.57 -25.87 -11.21
C SER A 242 22.85 -26.02 -9.88
N LYS A 243 23.54 -25.87 -8.73
CA LYS A 243 22.91 -25.91 -7.40
C LYS A 243 21.91 -24.78 -7.18
N ILE A 244 22.24 -23.57 -7.62
CA ILE A 244 21.30 -22.42 -7.57
C ILE A 244 20.09 -22.66 -8.46
N GLU A 245 20.30 -23.21 -9.67
CA GLU A 245 19.22 -23.55 -10.59
C GLU A 245 18.30 -24.63 -10.04
N THR A 246 18.84 -25.63 -9.35
CA THR A 246 18.05 -26.63 -8.64
C THR A 246 17.09 -25.99 -7.64
N PHE A 247 17.58 -25.04 -6.85
CA PHE A 247 16.74 -24.26 -5.93
C PHE A 247 15.71 -23.39 -6.66
N MET A 248 16.13 -22.67 -7.70
CA MET A 248 15.23 -21.81 -8.48
C MET A 248 14.14 -22.61 -9.23
N ASN A 249 14.47 -23.81 -9.71
CA ASN A 249 13.54 -24.68 -10.45
C ASN A 249 12.48 -25.32 -9.53
N ALA A 250 12.65 -25.30 -8.23
CA ALA A 250 11.60 -25.69 -7.29
C ALA A 250 10.32 -24.86 -7.48
N ARG A 251 10.44 -23.60 -7.92
CA ARG A 251 9.31 -22.75 -8.32
C ARG A 251 8.55 -23.32 -9.54
N ALA A 252 9.27 -23.78 -10.56
CA ALA A 252 8.66 -24.31 -11.78
C ALA A 252 7.78 -25.53 -11.49
N GLY A 253 8.16 -26.37 -10.52
CA GLY A 253 7.37 -27.51 -10.09
C GLY A 253 6.02 -27.15 -9.45
N MET A 254 5.89 -25.95 -8.87
CA MET A 254 4.65 -25.48 -8.27
C MET A 254 3.69 -24.86 -9.29
N GLN A 255 4.17 -24.40 -10.45
CA GLN A 255 3.37 -23.70 -11.47
C GLN A 255 2.99 -24.54 -12.68
N LEU A 256 3.61 -25.72 -12.86
CA LEU A 256 3.38 -26.57 -14.03
C LEU A 256 2.50 -27.77 -13.68
N PRO A 257 1.58 -28.18 -14.57
CA PRO A 257 0.94 -29.49 -14.46
C PRO A 257 2.01 -30.58 -14.41
N ILE A 258 1.76 -31.64 -13.63
CA ILE A 258 2.63 -32.79 -13.32
C ILE A 258 3.45 -33.32 -14.52
N PHE A 259 3.01 -33.09 -15.76
CA PHE A 259 3.62 -33.59 -16.98
C PHE A 259 4.88 -32.86 -17.48
N ALA A 260 5.24 -31.70 -16.90
CA ALA A 260 6.43 -30.96 -17.34
C ALA A 260 7.73 -31.38 -16.65
N TYR A 261 7.68 -32.28 -15.66
CA TYR A 261 8.83 -32.78 -14.89
C TYR A 261 9.38 -34.09 -15.42
N ALA A 262 9.62 -34.20 -16.72
CA ALA A 262 10.16 -35.41 -17.34
C ALA A 262 11.57 -35.80 -16.86
N GLY A 263 12.29 -34.93 -16.11
CA GLY A 263 13.60 -35.23 -15.53
C GLY A 263 13.57 -35.67 -14.05
N SER A 264 12.42 -35.50 -13.37
CA SER A 264 12.29 -35.82 -11.93
C SER A 264 11.24 -36.89 -11.64
N ARG A 265 10.77 -37.59 -12.66
CA ARG A 265 9.71 -38.60 -12.55
C ARG A 265 10.05 -39.69 -11.51
N ASP A 266 11.30 -40.12 -11.47
CA ASP A 266 11.79 -41.14 -10.49
C ASP A 266 11.72 -40.62 -9.04
N VAL A 267 11.87 -39.32 -8.83
CA VAL A 267 11.81 -38.70 -7.50
C VAL A 267 10.35 -38.53 -7.07
N LEU A 268 9.50 -38.08 -7.97
CA LEU A 268 8.06 -37.99 -7.73
C LEU A 268 7.42 -39.36 -7.49
N GLU A 269 7.76 -40.37 -8.28
CA GLU A 269 7.27 -41.74 -8.14
C GLU A 269 7.70 -42.39 -6.79
N ARG A 270 8.89 -42.04 -6.27
CA ARG A 270 9.34 -42.51 -4.92
C ARG A 270 8.61 -41.79 -3.77
N LEU A 271 8.01 -40.63 -4.03
CA LEU A 271 7.29 -39.86 -3.02
C LEU A 271 5.76 -40.07 -3.09
N THR A 272 5.25 -40.79 -4.13
CA THR A 272 3.82 -41.10 -4.33
C THR A 272 3.57 -42.60 -4.10
N ASP A 273 3.48 -43.04 -2.86
CA ASP A 273 3.10 -44.41 -2.52
C ASP A 273 1.57 -44.66 -2.50
N ASP A 274 0.74 -43.71 -2.88
CA ASP A 274 -0.71 -43.87 -2.87
C ASP A 274 -1.35 -43.33 -4.19
N PRO A 275 -1.66 -44.22 -5.15
CA PRO A 275 -2.18 -43.85 -6.46
C PRO A 275 -3.64 -43.35 -6.47
N ASP A 276 -4.40 -43.50 -5.37
CA ASP A 276 -5.83 -43.17 -5.30
C ASP A 276 -6.16 -41.80 -4.70
N LYS A 277 -5.17 -41.07 -4.17
CA LYS A 277 -5.37 -39.68 -3.71
C LYS A 277 -5.12 -38.70 -4.84
N LYS A 278 -6.17 -37.99 -5.26
CA LYS A 278 -6.02 -36.74 -6.03
C LYS A 278 -5.19 -35.76 -5.19
N GLU A 279 -3.88 -35.75 -5.42
CA GLU A 279 -2.97 -34.79 -4.79
C GLU A 279 -3.34 -33.39 -5.24
N ASN A 280 -3.56 -32.51 -4.27
CA ASN A 280 -3.66 -31.09 -4.54
C ASN A 280 -2.26 -30.50 -4.77
N GLU A 281 -2.20 -29.31 -5.41
CA GLU A 281 -0.93 -28.61 -5.70
C GLU A 281 -0.11 -28.35 -4.44
N TYR A 282 -0.75 -28.25 -3.30
CA TYR A 282 -0.15 -28.06 -1.99
C TYR A 282 0.69 -29.28 -1.53
N ASN A 283 0.16 -30.50 -1.67
CA ASN A 283 0.90 -31.72 -1.33
C ASN A 283 2.12 -31.90 -2.23
N ILE A 284 2.04 -31.48 -3.49
CA ILE A 284 3.18 -31.47 -4.42
C ILE A 284 4.25 -30.49 -3.94
N ALA A 285 3.83 -29.29 -3.51
CA ALA A 285 4.75 -28.29 -2.97
C ALA A 285 5.51 -28.83 -1.74
N LEU A 286 4.82 -29.44 -0.78
CA LEU A 286 5.45 -30.04 0.40
C LEU A 286 6.48 -31.14 0.03
N LYS A 287 6.21 -31.94 -1.02
CA LYS A 287 7.15 -32.96 -1.50
C LYS A 287 8.40 -32.34 -2.13
N ILE A 288 8.25 -31.29 -2.91
CA ILE A 288 9.38 -30.56 -3.50
C ILE A 288 10.27 -29.99 -2.38
N TRP A 289 9.67 -29.42 -1.34
CA TRP A 289 10.43 -28.88 -0.20
C TRP A 289 11.10 -29.98 0.61
N GLY A 290 10.46 -31.14 0.77
CA GLY A 290 11.08 -32.33 1.35
C GLY A 290 12.29 -32.83 0.55
N TRP A 291 12.21 -32.77 -0.78
CA TRP A 291 13.35 -33.10 -1.65
C TRP A 291 14.49 -32.08 -1.53
N LEU A 292 14.19 -30.77 -1.52
CA LEU A 292 15.22 -29.74 -1.30
C LEU A 292 15.92 -29.90 0.05
N ARG A 293 15.20 -30.36 1.07
CA ARG A 293 15.78 -30.65 2.37
C ARG A 293 16.84 -31.75 2.31
N ILE A 294 16.66 -32.74 1.44
CA ILE A 294 17.65 -33.78 1.18
C ILE A 294 18.83 -33.22 0.35
N GLU A 295 18.54 -32.45 -0.68
CA GLU A 295 19.55 -31.83 -1.58
C GLU A 295 20.52 -30.91 -0.83
N PHE A 296 20.02 -30.24 0.22
CA PHE A 296 20.81 -29.30 1.03
C PHE A 296 21.04 -29.79 2.46
N GLU A 297 21.02 -31.12 2.71
CA GLU A 297 21.20 -31.73 4.05
C GLU A 297 22.54 -31.34 4.71
N ASP A 298 23.57 -31.07 3.93
CA ASP A 298 24.89 -30.65 4.40
C ASP A 298 24.89 -29.18 4.96
N SER A 299 23.82 -28.42 4.76
CA SER A 299 23.68 -27.05 5.31
C SER A 299 22.60 -27.05 6.40
N PRO A 300 22.97 -27.07 7.70
CA PRO A 300 22.01 -26.95 8.79
C PRO A 300 21.14 -25.68 8.71
N LEU A 301 21.70 -24.59 8.14
CA LEU A 301 20.98 -23.33 7.95
C LEU A 301 19.88 -23.48 6.89
N ALA A 302 20.17 -24.11 5.75
CA ALA A 302 19.18 -24.38 4.71
C ALA A 302 18.07 -25.29 5.25
N VAL A 303 18.45 -26.39 5.94
CA VAL A 303 17.48 -27.33 6.54
C VAL A 303 16.55 -26.61 7.52
N ALA A 304 17.09 -25.79 8.42
CA ALA A 304 16.27 -25.02 9.36
C ALA A 304 15.28 -24.08 8.64
N GLY A 305 15.72 -23.41 7.58
CA GLY A 305 14.85 -22.54 6.78
C GLY A 305 13.76 -23.30 6.03
N LEU A 306 14.07 -24.51 5.51
CA LEU A 306 13.10 -25.39 4.86
C LEU A 306 12.08 -25.93 5.86
N ASP A 307 12.51 -26.34 7.06
CA ASP A 307 11.61 -26.80 8.12
C ASP A 307 10.63 -25.70 8.56
N GLU A 308 11.09 -24.44 8.66
CA GLU A 308 10.21 -23.26 8.90
C GLU A 308 9.19 -23.07 7.77
N LEU A 309 9.59 -23.20 6.50
CA LEU A 309 8.67 -23.09 5.36
C LEU A 309 7.62 -24.20 5.35
N VAL A 310 8.01 -25.44 5.67
CA VAL A 310 7.09 -26.58 5.80
C VAL A 310 6.08 -26.33 6.91
N GLU A 311 6.51 -25.78 8.04
CA GLU A 311 5.60 -25.45 9.14
C GLU A 311 4.62 -24.32 8.76
N ILE A 312 5.11 -23.26 8.12
CA ILE A 312 4.25 -22.19 7.59
C ILE A 312 3.21 -22.77 6.62
N ALA A 313 3.64 -23.64 5.70
CA ALA A 313 2.74 -24.25 4.73
C ALA A 313 1.65 -25.10 5.40
N ARG A 314 1.99 -25.89 6.44
CA ARG A 314 1.01 -26.68 7.21
C ARG A 314 -0.02 -25.79 7.93
N LEU A 315 0.44 -24.68 8.52
CA LEU A 315 -0.44 -23.73 9.21
C LEU A 315 -1.38 -23.01 8.23
N VAL A 316 -0.87 -22.66 7.05
CA VAL A 316 -1.62 -22.05 5.94
C VAL A 316 -2.71 -23.00 5.43
N ASP A 317 -2.36 -24.29 5.21
CA ASP A 317 -3.30 -25.35 4.80
C ASP A 317 -4.39 -25.59 5.86
N ALA A 318 -3.98 -25.76 7.11
CA ALA A 318 -4.92 -25.96 8.23
C ALA A 318 -5.94 -24.81 8.38
N ALA A 319 -5.59 -23.60 7.94
CA ALA A 319 -6.45 -22.43 7.95
C ALA A 319 -7.23 -22.21 6.62
N GLY A 320 -7.03 -23.04 5.59
CA GLY A 320 -7.70 -22.97 4.29
C GLY A 320 -7.19 -21.83 3.38
N TYR A 321 -5.88 -21.51 3.45
CA TYR A 321 -5.24 -20.45 2.65
C TYR A 321 -4.30 -20.99 1.55
N GLU A 322 -4.24 -22.29 1.32
CA GLU A 322 -3.31 -22.98 0.42
C GLU A 322 -3.35 -22.44 -1.04
N ASN A 323 -4.51 -21.96 -1.49
CA ASN A 323 -4.67 -21.42 -2.84
C ASN A 323 -4.35 -19.91 -2.96
N ARG A 324 -3.90 -19.26 -1.87
CA ARG A 324 -3.62 -17.83 -1.79
C ARG A 324 -2.17 -17.53 -1.41
N ILE A 325 -1.53 -18.48 -0.75
CA ILE A 325 -0.17 -18.38 -0.22
C ILE A 325 0.65 -19.53 -0.79
N ILE A 326 1.75 -19.20 -1.44
CA ILE A 326 2.65 -20.17 -2.06
C ILE A 326 4.09 -19.97 -1.58
N VAL A 327 4.86 -21.03 -1.51
CA VAL A 327 6.30 -20.94 -1.29
C VAL A 327 6.98 -20.69 -2.65
N ASP A 328 7.71 -19.59 -2.79
CA ASP A 328 8.35 -19.17 -4.04
C ASP A 328 9.81 -18.76 -3.83
N PRO A 329 10.78 -19.55 -4.33
CA PRO A 329 12.21 -19.27 -4.20
C PRO A 329 12.67 -17.94 -4.82
N SER A 330 11.88 -17.34 -5.71
CA SER A 330 12.24 -16.06 -6.34
C SER A 330 12.10 -14.85 -5.41
N VAL A 331 11.47 -15.04 -4.23
CA VAL A 331 11.35 -13.95 -3.27
C VAL A 331 12.68 -13.78 -2.53
N VAL A 332 13.45 -12.78 -2.95
CA VAL A 332 14.79 -12.44 -2.42
C VAL A 332 14.76 -11.02 -1.86
N ARG A 333 13.91 -10.78 -0.87
CA ARG A 333 13.75 -9.44 -0.28
C ARG A 333 14.69 -9.17 0.88
N GLY A 334 14.96 -7.88 1.13
CA GLY A 334 15.61 -7.41 2.34
C GLY A 334 16.97 -8.03 2.60
N LEU A 335 17.87 -7.98 1.61
CA LEU A 335 19.16 -8.69 1.57
C LEU A 335 20.03 -8.54 2.83
N GLU A 336 19.87 -7.47 3.60
CA GLU A 336 20.68 -7.17 4.80
C GLU A 336 19.84 -7.05 6.07
N TYR A 337 18.55 -7.30 5.97
CA TYR A 337 17.57 -6.98 7.00
C TYR A 337 16.88 -8.21 7.59
N TYR A 338 16.41 -9.12 6.74
CA TYR A 338 15.65 -10.28 7.17
C TYR A 338 16.54 -11.44 7.57
N THR A 339 16.10 -12.19 8.61
CA THR A 339 16.84 -13.28 9.26
C THR A 339 16.13 -14.64 9.10
N GLY A 340 14.94 -14.68 8.50
CA GLY A 340 14.12 -15.88 8.38
C GLY A 340 13.13 -15.77 7.22
N PRO A 341 11.84 -16.15 7.40
CA PRO A 341 10.80 -16.05 6.39
C PRO A 341 10.68 -14.65 5.82
N VAL A 342 10.43 -14.56 4.50
CA VAL A 342 10.21 -13.32 3.74
C VAL A 342 8.96 -13.46 2.89
N TYR A 343 8.19 -12.38 2.76
CA TYR A 343 6.88 -12.38 2.10
C TYR A 343 6.79 -11.33 1.02
N GLU A 344 5.98 -11.63 0.00
CA GLU A 344 5.67 -10.68 -1.06
C GLU A 344 4.24 -10.88 -1.56
N VAL A 345 3.49 -9.80 -1.71
CA VAL A 345 2.18 -9.81 -2.37
C VAL A 345 2.33 -9.30 -3.79
N GLU A 346 2.01 -10.15 -4.74
CA GLU A 346 2.00 -9.82 -6.17
C GLU A 346 0.56 -9.82 -6.70
N LEU A 347 0.22 -8.81 -7.51
CA LEU A 347 -1.03 -8.78 -8.25
C LEU A 347 -0.86 -9.50 -9.59
N LEU A 348 -1.73 -10.50 -9.82
CA LEU A 348 -1.72 -11.36 -11.02
C LEU A 348 -2.66 -10.84 -12.11
N LEU A 349 -2.82 -9.52 -12.22
CA LEU A 349 -3.79 -8.89 -13.10
C LEU A 349 -3.12 -8.43 -14.39
N ASP A 350 -3.68 -8.86 -15.52
CA ASP A 350 -3.31 -8.37 -16.85
C ASP A 350 -3.93 -6.98 -17.07
N THR A 351 -3.15 -5.96 -16.79
CA THR A 351 -3.56 -4.57 -17.03
C THR A 351 -2.75 -3.96 -18.17
N LYS A 352 -3.37 -2.99 -18.84
CA LYS A 352 -2.72 -2.22 -19.92
C LYS A 352 -2.76 -0.74 -19.55
N ASP A 353 -1.68 -0.03 -19.88
CA ASP A 353 -1.65 1.44 -19.76
C ASP A 353 -2.55 2.09 -20.84
N GLU A 354 -2.70 3.41 -20.78
CA GLU A 354 -3.46 4.20 -21.75
C GLU A 354 -2.98 4.00 -23.21
N LYS A 355 -1.78 3.48 -23.42
CA LYS A 355 -1.19 3.17 -24.71
C LYS A 355 -1.33 1.69 -25.11
N GLY A 356 -2.09 0.90 -24.32
CA GLY A 356 -2.35 -0.52 -24.57
C GLY A 356 -1.18 -1.45 -24.23
N ARG A 357 -0.14 -0.98 -23.55
CA ARG A 357 1.03 -1.79 -23.17
C ARG A 357 0.74 -2.51 -21.85
N PRO A 358 1.14 -3.80 -21.71
CA PRO A 358 0.95 -4.53 -20.47
C PRO A 358 1.67 -3.83 -19.31
N VAL A 359 0.96 -3.64 -18.21
CA VAL A 359 1.49 -3.08 -16.95
C VAL A 359 1.51 -4.17 -15.89
N ARG A 360 2.69 -4.47 -15.38
CA ARG A 360 2.85 -5.28 -14.18
C ARG A 360 3.08 -4.35 -12.99
N PHE A 361 2.21 -4.43 -12.01
CA PHE A 361 2.36 -3.62 -10.79
C PHE A 361 3.50 -4.11 -9.89
N GLY A 362 3.93 -5.35 -10.09
CA GLY A 362 4.90 -5.99 -9.22
C GLY A 362 4.37 -6.13 -7.79
N SER A 363 5.28 -6.12 -6.82
CA SER A 363 4.92 -6.23 -5.42
C SER A 363 4.18 -5.00 -4.91
N VAL A 364 3.03 -5.22 -4.27
CA VAL A 364 2.23 -4.18 -3.60
C VAL A 364 2.37 -4.21 -2.08
N GLY A 365 2.94 -5.28 -1.55
CA GLY A 365 3.26 -5.43 -0.14
C GLY A 365 4.37 -6.45 0.06
N GLY A 366 5.00 -6.43 1.20
CA GLY A 366 6.02 -7.39 1.54
C GLY A 366 6.54 -7.22 2.95
N GLY A 367 7.22 -8.23 3.46
CA GLY A 367 7.69 -8.25 4.81
C GLY A 367 8.62 -9.43 5.07
N GLY A 368 8.81 -9.74 6.34
CA GLY A 368 9.59 -10.90 6.77
C GLY A 368 10.03 -10.81 8.23
N ARG A 369 10.77 -11.81 8.65
CA ARG A 369 11.35 -11.91 9.99
C ARG A 369 12.65 -11.11 10.10
N TYR A 370 12.79 -10.34 11.18
CA TYR A 370 13.92 -9.42 11.42
C TYR A 370 14.34 -9.43 12.90
N ASP A 371 15.06 -10.42 13.33
CA ASP A 371 15.42 -10.62 14.75
C ASP A 371 16.48 -9.64 15.26
N GLY A 372 17.20 -8.95 14.36
CA GLY A 372 18.31 -8.07 14.68
C GLY A 372 17.98 -6.62 15.01
N LEU A 373 16.77 -6.12 14.73
CA LEU A 373 16.50 -4.67 14.83
C LEU A 373 16.33 -4.19 16.27
N VAL A 374 15.51 -4.87 17.06
CA VAL A 374 15.31 -4.51 18.47
C VAL A 374 16.56 -4.85 19.28
N SER A 375 17.24 -5.93 18.94
CA SER A 375 18.48 -6.37 19.62
C SER A 375 19.62 -5.36 19.52
N ARG A 376 19.64 -4.51 18.50
CA ARG A 376 20.62 -3.40 18.38
C ARG A 376 20.58 -2.45 19.57
N PHE A 377 19.41 -2.24 20.15
CA PHE A 377 19.23 -1.35 21.31
C PHE A 377 19.35 -2.11 22.64
N ARG A 378 19.02 -3.40 22.65
CA ARG A 378 19.00 -4.20 23.89
C ARG A 378 20.17 -5.13 24.10
N GLY A 379 20.90 -5.47 23.04
CA GLY A 379 22.03 -6.40 23.10
C GLY A 379 21.67 -7.89 23.17
N GLU A 380 20.38 -8.23 23.21
CA GLU A 380 19.86 -9.61 23.19
C GLU A 380 18.91 -9.83 21.99
N PRO A 381 18.85 -11.03 21.41
CA PRO A 381 17.94 -11.31 20.29
C PRO A 381 16.47 -11.11 20.69
N VAL A 382 15.73 -10.37 19.87
CA VAL A 382 14.28 -10.19 20.02
C VAL A 382 13.62 -10.59 18.70
N PRO A 383 13.02 -11.79 18.64
CA PRO A 383 12.37 -12.27 17.42
C PRO A 383 11.23 -11.33 17.00
N ALA A 384 11.21 -10.96 15.73
CA ALA A 384 10.17 -10.11 15.19
C ALA A 384 9.87 -10.47 13.74
N THR A 385 8.62 -10.36 13.34
CA THR A 385 8.17 -10.50 11.97
C THR A 385 7.12 -9.45 11.64
N GLY A 386 7.11 -8.94 10.42
CA GLY A 386 6.20 -7.88 10.01
C GLY A 386 5.86 -7.90 8.54
N PHE A 387 4.80 -7.18 8.21
CA PHE A 387 4.30 -7.02 6.86
C PHE A 387 3.97 -5.56 6.58
N SER A 388 4.40 -5.06 5.43
CA SER A 388 4.21 -3.68 4.99
C SER A 388 3.45 -3.62 3.67
N ILE A 389 2.41 -2.80 3.62
CA ILE A 389 1.67 -2.49 2.41
C ILE A 389 2.13 -1.12 1.88
N GLY A 390 2.54 -1.09 0.62
CA GLY A 390 2.79 0.16 -0.09
C GLY A 390 1.46 0.82 -0.51
N VAL A 391 0.84 1.57 0.41
CA VAL A 391 -0.50 2.15 0.24
C VAL A 391 -0.61 2.95 -1.06
N SER A 392 0.35 3.82 -1.35
CA SER A 392 0.32 4.65 -2.57
C SER A 392 0.38 3.79 -3.84
N ARG A 393 1.20 2.72 -3.84
CA ARG A 393 1.31 1.82 -4.99
C ARG A 393 0.05 0.97 -5.18
N LEU A 394 -0.48 0.41 -4.09
CA LEU A 394 -1.71 -0.38 -4.13
C LEU A 394 -2.90 0.49 -4.55
N GLN A 395 -2.98 1.73 -4.08
CA GLN A 395 -3.99 2.70 -4.52
C GLN A 395 -3.94 2.92 -6.04
N ALA A 396 -2.75 3.15 -6.59
CA ALA A 396 -2.59 3.30 -8.04
C ALA A 396 -3.06 2.06 -8.81
N ALA A 397 -2.69 0.87 -8.33
CA ALA A 397 -3.11 -0.39 -8.93
C ALA A 397 -4.64 -0.58 -8.89
N LEU A 398 -5.27 -0.40 -7.72
CA LEU A 398 -6.72 -0.54 -7.55
C LEU A 398 -7.51 0.50 -8.35
N THR A 399 -6.98 1.72 -8.50
CA THR A 399 -7.56 2.76 -9.34
C THR A 399 -7.57 2.35 -10.81
N MET A 400 -6.43 1.88 -11.35
CA MET A 400 -6.35 1.41 -12.74
C MET A 400 -7.26 0.22 -13.02
N LEU A 401 -7.53 -0.61 -12.00
CA LEU A 401 -8.43 -1.77 -12.07
C LEU A 401 -9.91 -1.40 -11.91
N GLY A 402 -10.22 -0.12 -11.65
CA GLY A 402 -11.58 0.31 -11.34
C GLY A 402 -12.16 -0.32 -10.06
N LYS A 403 -11.30 -0.83 -9.16
CA LYS A 403 -11.69 -1.46 -7.89
C LYS A 403 -11.77 -0.47 -6.74
N LEU A 404 -11.15 0.69 -6.88
CA LEU A 404 -11.20 1.75 -5.89
C LEU A 404 -12.12 2.87 -6.38
N ASP A 405 -13.10 3.21 -5.56
CA ASP A 405 -13.94 4.38 -5.85
C ASP A 405 -13.10 5.66 -5.69
N THR A 406 -12.70 6.22 -6.81
CA THR A 406 -11.93 7.47 -6.90
C THR A 406 -12.82 8.68 -7.20
N ARG A 407 -14.16 8.50 -7.24
CA ARG A 407 -15.06 9.64 -7.42
C ARG A 407 -14.86 10.61 -6.26
N PRO A 408 -14.80 11.91 -6.55
CA PRO A 408 -14.72 12.91 -5.50
C PRO A 408 -15.96 12.81 -4.61
N GLU A 409 -15.78 12.94 -3.29
CA GLU A 409 -16.93 13.09 -2.39
C GLU A 409 -17.76 14.30 -2.80
N PHE A 410 -19.07 14.23 -2.57
CA PHE A 410 -19.90 15.40 -2.74
C PHE A 410 -19.42 16.56 -1.87
N GLY A 411 -19.40 17.74 -2.45
CA GLY A 411 -19.10 18.98 -1.77
C GLY A 411 -20.20 19.39 -0.80
N PRO A 412 -20.06 20.53 -0.13
CA PRO A 412 -21.09 21.08 0.74
C PRO A 412 -22.29 21.60 -0.08
N VAL A 413 -23.45 21.68 0.55
CA VAL A 413 -24.58 22.46 0.05
C VAL A 413 -24.16 23.92 -0.05
N VAL A 414 -24.38 24.56 -1.19
CA VAL A 414 -24.00 25.95 -1.40
C VAL A 414 -25.21 26.86 -1.21
N VAL A 415 -25.13 27.79 -0.28
CA VAL A 415 -26.11 28.88 -0.14
C VAL A 415 -25.63 30.07 -0.98
N THR A 416 -26.42 30.43 -2.00
CA THR A 416 -26.10 31.54 -2.88
C THR A 416 -26.36 32.88 -2.20
N VAL A 417 -25.71 33.93 -2.66
CA VAL A 417 -25.81 35.30 -2.08
C VAL A 417 -26.21 36.28 -3.14
N PHE A 418 -27.31 36.96 -2.90
CA PHE A 418 -27.72 38.14 -3.67
C PHE A 418 -27.60 39.36 -2.76
N GLY A 419 -27.15 40.48 -3.25
CA GLY A 419 -26.84 41.68 -2.46
C GLY A 419 -27.77 41.94 -1.27
N GLY A 420 -27.31 42.67 -0.27
CA GLY A 420 -28.07 43.00 0.91
C GLY A 420 -27.57 42.25 2.18
N GLU A 421 -28.48 41.75 3.01
CA GLU A 421 -28.14 41.16 4.31
C GLU A 421 -27.53 39.78 4.24
N ILE A 422 -26.21 39.69 4.19
CA ILE A 422 -25.46 38.45 4.27
C ILE A 422 -25.81 37.64 5.53
N ALA A 423 -26.22 38.32 6.61
CA ALA A 423 -26.58 37.68 7.89
C ALA A 423 -27.72 36.62 7.74
N GLY A 424 -28.72 36.89 6.89
CA GLY A 424 -29.79 35.92 6.62
C GLY A 424 -29.28 34.65 5.98
N TYR A 425 -28.45 34.74 4.95
CA TYR A 425 -27.84 33.61 4.30
C TYR A 425 -26.87 32.83 5.24
N GLN A 426 -26.16 33.58 6.10
CA GLN A 426 -25.30 32.98 7.12
C GLN A 426 -26.10 32.16 8.13
N LYS A 427 -27.32 32.62 8.50
CA LYS A 427 -28.24 31.88 9.38
C LYS A 427 -28.68 30.54 8.73
N MET A 428 -29.01 30.55 7.43
CA MET A 428 -29.36 29.32 6.69
C MET A 428 -28.20 28.29 6.76
N VAL A 429 -26.96 28.74 6.50
CA VAL A 429 -25.77 27.90 6.59
C VAL A 429 -25.60 27.33 7.99
N ALA A 430 -25.80 28.17 9.03
CA ALA A 430 -25.71 27.73 10.42
C ALA A 430 -26.79 26.68 10.75
N THR A 431 -28.03 26.89 10.30
CA THR A 431 -29.14 25.94 10.45
C THR A 431 -28.81 24.56 9.86
N LEU A 432 -28.26 24.53 8.62
CA LEU A 432 -27.83 23.30 7.97
C LEU A 432 -26.69 22.61 8.73
N ARG A 433 -25.68 23.38 9.15
CA ARG A 433 -24.54 22.86 9.92
C ARG A 433 -24.94 22.28 11.27
N ASN A 434 -25.85 22.94 11.99
CA ASN A 434 -26.41 22.44 13.25
C ASN A 434 -27.20 21.14 13.06
N ALA A 435 -27.77 20.92 11.87
CA ALA A 435 -28.39 19.66 11.47
C ALA A 435 -27.38 18.59 10.94
N ASN A 436 -26.07 18.79 11.12
CA ASN A 436 -24.97 17.96 10.61
C ASN A 436 -24.92 17.83 9.07
N ILE A 437 -25.40 18.83 8.34
CA ILE A 437 -25.30 18.93 6.89
C ILE A 437 -24.09 19.81 6.54
N ARG A 438 -23.19 19.31 5.67
CA ARG A 438 -22.10 20.14 5.16
C ARG A 438 -22.67 21.25 4.30
N ALA A 439 -22.48 22.50 4.71
CA ALA A 439 -22.99 23.67 4.00
C ALA A 439 -21.97 24.79 4.01
N GLU A 440 -21.93 25.57 2.94
CA GLU A 440 -21.10 26.78 2.80
C GLU A 440 -21.89 27.94 2.21
N LEU A 441 -21.52 29.12 2.64
CA LEU A 441 -21.97 30.37 2.04
C LEU A 441 -21.11 30.66 0.81
N TYR A 442 -21.72 31.13 -0.29
CA TYR A 442 -20.95 31.63 -1.41
C TYR A 442 -20.18 32.90 -1.01
N LEU A 443 -18.86 32.81 -0.95
CA LEU A 443 -17.98 33.91 -0.54
C LEU A 443 -17.20 34.52 -1.73
N GLY A 444 -17.64 34.26 -2.96
CA GLY A 444 -17.01 34.85 -4.16
C GLY A 444 -17.34 36.34 -4.34
N ASN A 445 -17.07 36.85 -5.54
CA ASN A 445 -17.36 38.26 -5.82
C ASN A 445 -18.88 38.55 -5.65
N PRO A 446 -19.27 39.51 -4.82
CA PRO A 446 -20.69 39.83 -4.56
C PRO A 446 -21.46 40.30 -5.80
N LYS A 447 -20.78 40.67 -6.88
CA LYS A 447 -21.39 41.02 -8.17
C LYS A 447 -21.62 39.81 -9.09
N HIS A 448 -21.24 38.62 -8.69
CA HIS A 448 -21.46 37.42 -9.49
C HIS A 448 -22.95 37.13 -9.64
N SER A 449 -23.35 36.88 -10.89
CA SER A 449 -24.72 36.45 -11.20
C SER A 449 -25.00 35.05 -10.63
N LEU A 450 -26.28 34.68 -10.50
CA LEU A 450 -26.70 33.33 -10.11
C LEU A 450 -26.00 32.25 -10.95
N GLY A 451 -25.90 32.42 -12.27
CA GLY A 451 -25.22 31.49 -13.14
C GLY A 451 -23.74 31.27 -12.81
N GLN A 452 -23.04 32.32 -12.33
CA GLN A 452 -21.65 32.20 -11.89
C GLN A 452 -21.54 31.46 -10.54
N GLN A 453 -22.50 31.69 -9.64
CA GLN A 453 -22.57 30.97 -8.36
C GLN A 453 -22.94 29.50 -8.56
N MET A 454 -23.83 29.18 -9.52
CA MET A 454 -24.13 27.80 -9.90
C MET A 454 -22.88 27.08 -10.45
N LYS A 455 -22.13 27.74 -11.34
CA LYS A 455 -20.83 27.17 -11.82
C LYS A 455 -19.83 26.92 -10.68
N TYR A 456 -19.88 27.71 -9.63
CA TYR A 456 -19.09 27.48 -8.44
C TYR A 456 -19.59 26.24 -7.71
N ALA A 457 -20.90 26.10 -7.46
CA ALA A 457 -21.50 24.94 -6.81
C ALA A 457 -21.20 23.63 -7.59
N ASP A 458 -21.29 23.66 -8.93
CA ASP A 458 -20.91 22.53 -9.79
C ASP A 458 -19.43 22.13 -9.61
N ARG A 459 -18.51 23.13 -9.63
CA ARG A 459 -17.08 22.87 -9.40
C ARG A 459 -16.78 22.35 -8.00
N ARG A 460 -17.63 22.69 -7.02
CA ARG A 460 -17.56 22.16 -5.65
C ARG A 460 -18.13 20.75 -5.53
N ASN A 461 -18.70 20.20 -6.62
CA ASN A 461 -19.44 18.93 -6.60
C ASN A 461 -20.57 18.95 -5.55
N SER A 462 -21.26 20.10 -5.43
CA SER A 462 -22.36 20.28 -4.46
C SER A 462 -23.56 19.42 -4.86
N PRO A 463 -24.23 18.74 -3.92
CA PRO A 463 -25.44 17.96 -4.21
C PRO A 463 -26.62 18.87 -4.55
N CYS A 464 -26.72 20.03 -3.90
CA CYS A 464 -27.74 21.03 -4.20
C CYS A 464 -27.27 22.43 -3.81
N ALA A 465 -27.97 23.42 -4.33
CA ALA A 465 -27.79 24.82 -3.99
C ALA A 465 -29.09 25.41 -3.43
N ILE A 466 -28.96 26.31 -2.47
CA ILE A 466 -30.06 27.10 -1.88
C ILE A 466 -30.05 28.49 -2.52
N ILE A 467 -31.22 28.91 -3.01
CA ILE A 467 -31.39 30.18 -3.69
C ILE A 467 -32.49 30.94 -2.94
N GLN A 468 -32.22 32.18 -2.55
CA GLN A 468 -33.21 33.11 -2.00
C GLN A 468 -32.96 34.50 -2.57
N GLY A 469 -33.77 34.90 -3.53
CA GLY A 469 -33.80 36.27 -4.04
C GLY A 469 -34.71 37.18 -3.20
N SER A 470 -34.99 38.38 -3.70
CA SER A 470 -35.84 39.37 -3.00
C SER A 470 -37.27 38.89 -2.84
N ASP A 471 -37.81 38.23 -3.86
CA ASP A 471 -39.20 37.77 -3.90
C ASP A 471 -39.41 36.56 -2.97
N GLU A 472 -38.50 35.59 -3.01
CA GLU A 472 -38.52 34.47 -2.08
C GLU A 472 -38.41 34.95 -0.63
N LYS A 473 -37.49 35.87 -0.35
CA LYS A 473 -37.31 36.43 0.99
C LYS A 473 -38.57 37.14 1.48
N ALA A 474 -39.22 37.93 0.65
CA ALA A 474 -40.46 38.63 1.01
C ALA A 474 -41.60 37.66 1.37
N ASN A 475 -41.60 36.47 0.80
CA ASN A 475 -42.59 35.40 1.01
C ASN A 475 -42.17 34.35 2.03
N GLY A 476 -41.00 34.48 2.67
CA GLY A 476 -40.45 33.48 3.61
C GLY A 476 -40.13 32.14 2.91
N LYS A 477 -39.76 32.18 1.63
CA LYS A 477 -39.49 31.03 0.78
C LYS A 477 -38.01 30.91 0.44
N ILE A 478 -37.60 29.73 0.02
CA ILE A 478 -36.32 29.43 -0.60
C ILE A 478 -36.54 28.50 -1.79
N GLN A 479 -35.65 28.52 -2.77
CA GLN A 479 -35.61 27.53 -3.82
C GLN A 479 -34.47 26.53 -3.54
N ILE A 480 -34.78 25.25 -3.65
CA ILE A 480 -33.81 24.15 -3.63
C ILE A 480 -33.52 23.79 -5.08
N LYS A 481 -32.25 23.80 -5.45
CA LYS A 481 -31.81 23.34 -6.76
C LYS A 481 -30.96 22.08 -6.61
N ASP A 482 -31.52 20.95 -6.99
CA ASP A 482 -30.84 19.64 -7.03
C ASP A 482 -29.87 19.63 -8.23
N LEU A 483 -28.57 19.71 -7.94
CA LEU A 483 -27.54 19.80 -8.98
C LEU A 483 -27.22 18.44 -9.59
N ILE A 484 -27.44 17.37 -8.85
CA ILE A 484 -27.21 15.98 -9.33
C ILE A 484 -28.29 15.64 -10.36
N LEU A 485 -29.56 15.86 -10.02
CA LEU A 485 -30.66 15.65 -10.95
C LEU A 485 -30.56 16.60 -12.16
N GLY A 486 -30.17 17.86 -11.90
CA GLY A 486 -29.97 18.87 -12.94
C GLY A 486 -28.91 18.52 -13.97
N ALA A 487 -27.82 17.86 -13.56
CA ALA A 487 -26.77 17.44 -14.47
C ALA A 487 -27.25 16.37 -15.48
N GLY A 488 -28.18 15.50 -15.07
CA GLY A 488 -28.79 14.49 -15.94
C GLY A 488 -29.75 15.04 -17.00
N LEU A 489 -30.20 16.29 -16.88
CA LEU A 489 -31.14 16.91 -17.83
C LEU A 489 -30.57 17.08 -19.23
N THR A 490 -29.27 17.21 -19.37
CA THR A 490 -28.58 17.41 -20.68
C THR A 490 -28.69 16.20 -21.60
N GLU A 491 -28.98 15.02 -21.07
CA GLU A 491 -29.11 13.76 -21.81
C GLU A 491 -30.53 13.48 -22.30
N ILE A 492 -31.54 14.25 -21.82
CA ILE A 492 -32.95 14.02 -22.10
C ILE A 492 -33.32 14.72 -23.42
N LYS A 493 -33.79 13.95 -24.41
CA LYS A 493 -34.21 14.44 -25.72
C LYS A 493 -35.70 14.74 -25.78
N ASP A 494 -36.52 14.10 -24.95
CA ASP A 494 -37.97 14.32 -24.89
C ASP A 494 -38.27 15.59 -24.09
N ARG A 495 -39.11 16.47 -24.70
CA ARG A 495 -39.42 17.78 -24.13
C ARG A 495 -40.34 17.72 -22.89
N GLU A 496 -41.28 16.79 -22.87
CA GLU A 496 -42.19 16.66 -21.73
C GLU A 496 -41.48 16.05 -20.52
N GLU A 497 -40.66 15.04 -20.76
CA GLU A 497 -39.81 14.44 -19.73
C GLU A 497 -38.77 15.46 -19.19
N TYR A 498 -38.17 16.27 -20.08
CA TYR A 498 -37.25 17.34 -19.69
C TYR A 498 -37.93 18.37 -18.75
N LEU A 499 -39.14 18.86 -19.11
CA LEU A 499 -39.87 19.87 -18.30
C LEU A 499 -40.27 19.28 -16.94
N LYS A 500 -40.71 18.03 -16.91
CA LYS A 500 -41.05 17.36 -15.67
C LYS A 500 -39.84 17.20 -14.74
N LYS A 501 -38.74 16.69 -15.23
CA LYS A 501 -37.51 16.56 -14.45
C LYS A 501 -36.87 17.89 -14.06
N GLN A 502 -37.00 18.90 -14.90
CA GLN A 502 -36.57 20.26 -14.57
C GLN A 502 -37.35 20.84 -13.37
N ALA A 503 -38.67 20.61 -13.30
CA ALA A 503 -39.50 21.01 -12.16
C ALA A 503 -39.14 20.21 -10.88
N GLU A 504 -38.76 18.95 -11.02
CA GLU A 504 -38.26 18.13 -9.90
C GLU A 504 -36.86 18.58 -9.42
N ALA A 505 -36.02 19.09 -10.34
CA ALA A 505 -34.67 19.54 -10.04
C ALA A 505 -34.61 20.92 -9.37
N GLN A 506 -35.66 21.76 -9.49
CA GLN A 506 -35.70 23.06 -8.84
C GLN A 506 -37.12 23.37 -8.37
N TYR A 507 -37.30 23.48 -7.06
CA TYR A 507 -38.59 23.65 -6.41
C TYR A 507 -38.52 24.60 -5.21
N GLU A 508 -39.65 25.19 -4.85
CA GLU A 508 -39.79 26.16 -3.76
C GLU A 508 -40.29 25.46 -2.49
N VAL A 509 -39.74 25.86 -1.35
CA VAL A 509 -40.17 25.45 0.00
C VAL A 509 -40.16 26.63 0.96
N ASP A 510 -40.84 26.49 2.11
CA ASP A 510 -40.74 27.44 3.20
C ASP A 510 -39.32 27.45 3.79
N GLU A 511 -38.78 28.61 4.16
CA GLU A 511 -37.42 28.79 4.68
C GLU A 511 -37.16 27.94 5.93
N ASP A 512 -38.15 27.73 6.80
CA ASP A 512 -38.09 26.93 8.00
C ASP A 512 -37.92 25.42 7.72
N ARG A 513 -38.30 24.97 6.51
CA ARG A 513 -38.15 23.57 6.06
C ARG A 513 -36.84 23.28 5.34
N ILE A 514 -35.87 24.20 5.37
CA ILE A 514 -34.59 24.12 4.65
C ILE A 514 -33.84 22.77 4.96
N VAL A 515 -33.84 22.35 6.23
CA VAL A 515 -33.16 21.11 6.66
C VAL A 515 -33.83 19.86 6.08
N GLU A 516 -35.17 19.82 6.11
CA GLU A 516 -35.96 18.70 5.59
C GLU A 516 -35.75 18.57 4.07
N ALA A 517 -35.92 19.68 3.34
CA ALA A 517 -35.80 19.70 1.88
C ALA A 517 -34.38 19.32 1.40
N VAL A 518 -33.33 19.77 2.10
CA VAL A 518 -31.97 19.36 1.79
C VAL A 518 -31.75 17.88 2.10
N ARG A 519 -32.27 17.35 3.22
CA ARG A 519 -32.18 15.90 3.53
C ARG A 519 -32.87 15.04 2.50
N GLU A 520 -33.99 15.48 1.93
CA GLU A 520 -34.68 14.77 0.83
C GLU A 520 -33.77 14.64 -0.40
N VAL A 521 -33.08 15.71 -0.80
CA VAL A 521 -32.11 15.66 -1.93
C VAL A 521 -30.95 14.72 -1.60
N LEU A 522 -30.37 14.83 -0.40
CA LEU A 522 -29.27 13.99 0.01
C LEU A 522 -29.65 12.51 0.05
N ALA A 523 -30.86 12.18 0.54
CA ALA A 523 -31.38 10.82 0.59
C ALA A 523 -31.67 10.27 -0.81
N ARG A 524 -32.26 11.08 -1.71
CA ARG A 524 -32.54 10.70 -3.11
C ARG A 524 -31.30 10.23 -3.84
N HIS A 525 -30.16 10.87 -3.56
CA HIS A 525 -28.89 10.60 -4.23
C HIS A 525 -27.90 9.82 -3.36
N GLU A 526 -28.34 9.27 -2.24
CA GLU A 526 -27.52 8.52 -1.29
C GLU A 526 -26.23 9.25 -0.87
N VAL A 527 -26.29 10.59 -0.79
CA VAL A 527 -25.13 11.41 -0.42
C VAL A 527 -24.73 11.15 1.02
N LYS A 528 -23.54 10.60 1.20
CA LYS A 528 -22.94 10.34 2.51
C LYS A 528 -21.61 11.09 2.64
N TRP A 529 -21.47 11.91 3.66
CA TRP A 529 -20.21 12.57 4.01
C TRP A 529 -19.54 11.85 5.18
N GLY A 530 -18.49 11.08 4.87
CA GLY A 530 -17.73 10.32 5.86
C GLY A 530 -18.48 9.09 6.39
N ASN A 531 -17.75 8.04 6.70
CA ASN A 531 -18.29 6.85 7.39
C ASN A 531 -18.56 7.21 8.86
N ARG A 532 -19.71 7.81 9.17
CA ARG A 532 -20.21 7.89 10.54
C ARG A 532 -21.19 6.75 10.81
N SER A 533 -20.68 5.56 10.96
CA SER A 533 -21.34 4.55 11.78
C SER A 533 -20.60 4.48 13.12
N ARG A 534 -20.87 5.45 14.00
CA ARG A 534 -20.84 5.32 15.46
C ARG A 534 -21.39 6.60 16.02
N SER A 535 -22.65 6.55 16.45
CA SER A 535 -23.20 7.48 17.41
C SER A 535 -22.27 7.51 18.64
N LEU A 536 -21.58 8.60 18.84
CA LEU A 536 -21.14 8.93 20.19
C LEU A 536 -22.43 9.08 20.99
N ASN A 537 -22.77 8.06 21.77
CA ASN A 537 -23.77 8.19 22.81
C ASN A 537 -23.30 9.32 23.72
N SER A 538 -23.95 10.47 23.61
CA SER A 538 -23.87 11.56 24.58
C SER A 538 -24.63 11.12 25.82
N ASN A 539 -24.01 10.31 26.66
CA ASN A 539 -24.33 10.23 28.07
C ASN A 539 -23.37 11.16 28.81
N VAL A 540 -23.67 12.46 28.77
CA VAL A 540 -23.26 13.38 29.82
C VAL A 540 -24.46 13.44 30.74
N PRO A 541 -24.38 13.00 32.00
CA PRO A 541 -25.39 13.30 32.98
C PRO A 541 -25.32 14.80 33.34
N ASP A 542 -26.46 15.42 33.54
CA ASP A 542 -26.65 16.79 34.05
C ASP A 542 -25.89 17.08 35.35
#